data_35977132a9d1b94dd87e1108f0743ba5
#
_entry.id   35977132a9d1b94dd87e1108f0743ba5
#
_cell.length_a   1.000
_cell.length_b   1.000
_cell.length_c   1.000
_cell.angle_alpha   90.00
_cell.angle_beta   90.00
_cell.angle_gamma   90.00
#
_symmetry.space_group_name_H-M   'P 1'
#
loop_
_entity.id
_entity.type
_entity.pdbx_description
1 polymer ?
#
loop_
_entity_poly.entity_id
_entity_poly.type
_entity_poly.pdbx_seq_one_letter_code
_entity_poly.pdbx_strand_id
1 'polypeptide(L)'
;SGNREEYAPLNWGLSPSAEPHSYIAVMKPKYLYVADLDRIGFCGDHTETILRLAGSVSEMYVDRGTEIPEEYLPSPIKTIVGTETIDAPFEEFEGGYLSIDIKEGSVIPNGEEPAAFLASVADTPFEGFIILNISSVGTESGIDRGFVERLRAVTAKPLFYGGGVRSEEDLRVLADAGFDGAIISTAVHKGAIPASLIQEGEFC
;
A
#
# COMPACT_ATOMS: atom_id res chain seq x y z
N SER A 1 -12.47 8.77 -0.64
CA SER A 1 -11.90 10.02 -0.14
C SER A 1 -10.72 9.69 0.75
N GLY A 2 -9.58 10.36 0.58
CA GLY A 2 -8.39 10.16 1.43
C GLY A 2 -8.56 10.73 2.87
N ASN A 3 -9.78 10.84 3.35
CA ASN A 3 -10.11 11.29 4.69
C ASN A 3 -10.42 10.06 5.55
N ARG A 4 -9.54 9.75 6.51
CA ARG A 4 -9.70 8.59 7.42
C ARG A 4 -10.96 8.68 8.28
N GLU A 5 -11.35 9.88 8.68
CA GLU A 5 -12.57 10.12 9.51
C GLU A 5 -13.86 9.77 8.77
N GLU A 6 -13.84 9.79 7.44
CA GLU A 6 -14.97 9.46 6.57
C GLU A 6 -14.89 8.03 6.00
N TYR A 7 -13.85 7.26 6.38
CA TYR A 7 -13.72 5.90 5.88
C TYR A 7 -14.88 5.03 6.36
N ALA A 8 -15.52 4.39 5.41
CA ALA A 8 -16.52 3.37 5.67
C ALA A 8 -16.17 2.10 4.90
N PRO A 9 -16.30 0.92 5.50
CA PRO A 9 -16.11 -0.34 4.81
C PRO A 9 -16.98 -0.43 3.56
N LEU A 10 -16.45 -1.03 2.49
CA LEU A 10 -17.22 -1.27 1.28
C LEU A 10 -18.37 -2.23 1.57
N ASN A 11 -19.59 -1.80 1.30
CA ASN A 11 -20.82 -2.62 1.38
C ASN A 11 -21.39 -2.96 -0.01
N TRP A 12 -20.58 -2.80 -1.05
CA TRP A 12 -20.90 -3.03 -2.44
C TRP A 12 -19.71 -3.71 -3.16
N GLY A 13 -19.89 -4.09 -4.41
CA GLY A 13 -18.86 -4.72 -5.24
C GLY A 13 -18.81 -6.23 -5.08
N LEU A 14 -17.64 -6.82 -5.30
CA LEU A 14 -17.45 -8.28 -5.32
C LEU A 14 -17.48 -8.93 -3.96
N SER A 15 -17.09 -8.20 -2.90
CA SER A 15 -17.18 -8.69 -1.53
C SER A 15 -18.30 -7.99 -0.78
N PRO A 16 -19.37 -8.72 -0.41
CA PRO A 16 -20.52 -8.12 0.29
C PRO A 16 -20.27 -7.93 1.79
N SER A 17 -19.11 -8.35 2.31
CA SER A 17 -18.77 -8.29 3.72
C SER A 17 -17.48 -7.51 3.94
N ALA A 18 -17.51 -6.65 4.95
CA ALA A 18 -16.33 -5.96 5.45
C ALA A 18 -15.52 -6.83 6.45
N GLU A 19 -16.01 -8.02 6.81
CA GLU A 19 -15.33 -8.95 7.70
C GLU A 19 -14.15 -9.58 6.96
N PRO A 20 -12.90 -9.46 7.49
CA PRO A 20 -11.68 -9.80 6.76
C PRO A 20 -11.58 -11.26 6.27
N HIS A 21 -12.02 -12.24 7.07
CA HIS A 21 -12.02 -13.64 6.63
C HIS A 21 -12.98 -13.89 5.47
N SER A 22 -14.17 -13.28 5.52
CA SER A 22 -15.15 -13.35 4.43
C SER A 22 -14.64 -12.68 3.17
N TYR A 23 -13.92 -11.55 3.32
CA TYR A 23 -13.27 -10.86 2.21
C TYR A 23 -12.25 -11.78 1.51
N ILE A 24 -11.32 -12.37 2.27
CA ILE A 24 -10.32 -13.29 1.72
C ILE A 24 -10.97 -14.53 1.08
N ALA A 25 -12.01 -15.09 1.69
CA ALA A 25 -12.71 -16.26 1.15
C ALA A 25 -13.37 -15.99 -0.21
N VAL A 26 -13.87 -14.78 -0.43
CA VAL A 26 -14.50 -14.36 -1.69
C VAL A 26 -13.46 -13.92 -2.72
N MET A 27 -12.56 -13.02 -2.33
CA MET A 27 -11.61 -12.38 -3.25
C MET A 27 -10.41 -13.28 -3.59
N LYS A 28 -9.99 -14.14 -2.65
CA LYS A 28 -8.85 -15.05 -2.77
C LYS A 28 -7.58 -14.38 -3.28
N PRO A 29 -7.17 -13.25 -2.68
CA PRO A 29 -6.00 -12.53 -3.16
C PRO A 29 -4.73 -13.33 -2.89
N LYS A 30 -3.80 -13.35 -3.85
CA LYS A 30 -2.46 -13.92 -3.66
C LYS A 30 -1.64 -13.06 -2.71
N TYR A 31 -1.71 -11.74 -2.90
CA TYR A 31 -1.07 -10.71 -2.08
C TYR A 31 -2.13 -9.81 -1.43
N LEU A 32 -1.95 -9.47 -0.17
CA LEU A 32 -2.91 -8.66 0.57
C LEU A 32 -2.23 -7.48 1.24
N TYR A 33 -2.70 -6.27 0.94
CA TYR A 33 -2.38 -5.08 1.72
C TYR A 33 -3.48 -4.85 2.78
N VAL A 34 -3.07 -4.62 4.02
CA VAL A 34 -3.95 -4.33 5.15
C VAL A 34 -3.53 -3.02 5.79
N ALA A 35 -4.47 -2.08 5.95
CA ALA A 35 -4.28 -0.91 6.79
C ALA A 35 -5.13 -1.03 8.06
N ASP A 36 -4.48 -1.05 9.22
CA ASP A 36 -5.16 -0.98 10.53
C ASP A 36 -5.38 0.48 10.91
N LEU A 37 -6.44 1.05 10.37
CA LEU A 37 -6.76 2.47 10.55
C LEU A 37 -7.07 2.83 12.01
N ASP A 38 -7.60 1.90 12.78
CA ASP A 38 -7.90 2.13 14.19
C ASP A 38 -6.60 2.27 15.00
N ARG A 39 -5.58 1.44 14.71
CA ARG A 39 -4.28 1.56 15.36
C ARG A 39 -3.53 2.82 14.90
N ILE A 40 -3.52 3.10 13.60
CA ILE A 40 -2.94 4.34 13.04
C ILE A 40 -3.61 5.59 13.68
N GLY A 41 -4.90 5.50 13.96
CA GLY A 41 -5.69 6.57 14.59
C GLY A 41 -5.69 6.55 16.14
N PHE A 42 -4.93 5.65 16.77
CA PHE A 42 -4.87 5.47 18.23
C PHE A 42 -6.24 5.22 18.89
N CYS A 43 -7.18 4.56 18.19
CA CYS A 43 -8.52 4.28 18.68
C CYS A 43 -8.86 2.78 18.79
N GLY A 44 -7.94 1.90 18.39
CA GLY A 44 -8.09 0.44 18.45
C GLY A 44 -6.85 -0.31 18.05
N ASP A 45 -6.93 -1.64 17.95
CA ASP A 45 -5.86 -2.53 17.52
C ASP A 45 -6.45 -3.83 16.98
N HIS A 46 -6.06 -4.21 15.76
CA HIS A 46 -6.51 -5.43 15.10
C HIS A 46 -5.40 -6.46 14.90
N THR A 47 -4.31 -6.36 15.65
CA THR A 47 -3.13 -7.23 15.53
C THR A 47 -3.49 -8.72 15.57
N GLU A 48 -4.36 -9.15 16.48
CA GLU A 48 -4.76 -10.57 16.58
C GLU A 48 -5.48 -11.05 15.32
N THR A 49 -6.36 -10.24 14.75
CA THR A 49 -7.04 -10.56 13.48
C THR A 49 -6.03 -10.64 12.33
N ILE A 50 -5.11 -9.69 12.22
CA ILE A 50 -4.05 -9.65 11.21
C ILE A 50 -3.20 -10.92 11.28
N LEU A 51 -2.75 -11.31 12.47
CA LEU A 51 -1.94 -12.52 12.67
C LEU A 51 -2.68 -13.80 12.26
N ARG A 52 -3.99 -13.89 12.51
CA ARG A 52 -4.80 -15.03 12.07
C ARG A 52 -4.96 -15.09 10.55
N LEU A 53 -4.99 -13.95 9.88
CA LEU A 53 -5.16 -13.87 8.42
C LEU A 53 -3.87 -14.18 7.65
N ALA A 54 -2.70 -14.00 8.26
CA ALA A 54 -1.40 -14.09 7.59
C ALA A 54 -1.17 -15.40 6.83
N GLY A 55 -1.69 -16.53 7.36
CA GLY A 55 -1.59 -17.84 6.69
C GLY A 55 -2.59 -18.06 5.54
N SER A 56 -3.46 -17.12 5.24
CA SER A 56 -4.53 -17.26 4.24
C SER A 56 -4.15 -16.72 2.86
N VAL A 57 -3.01 -16.07 2.72
CA VAL A 57 -2.49 -15.46 1.49
C VAL A 57 -1.01 -15.79 1.32
N SER A 58 -0.45 -15.60 0.12
CA SER A 58 0.97 -15.88 -0.12
C SER A 58 1.88 -14.87 0.58
N GLU A 59 1.53 -13.59 0.53
CA GLU A 59 2.20 -12.52 1.26
C GLU A 59 1.18 -11.50 1.78
N MET A 60 1.47 -10.95 2.95
CA MET A 60 0.66 -9.92 3.57
C MET A 60 1.54 -8.71 3.92
N TYR A 61 1.11 -7.54 3.45
CA TYR A 61 1.72 -6.25 3.70
C TYR A 61 0.83 -5.47 4.66
N VAL A 62 1.36 -5.07 5.82
CA VAL A 62 0.54 -4.49 6.90
C VAL A 62 1.05 -3.12 7.29
N ASP A 63 0.21 -2.13 7.05
CA ASP A 63 0.35 -0.77 7.57
C ASP A 63 -0.53 -0.64 8.81
N ARG A 64 0.12 -0.41 9.95
CA ARG A 64 -0.54 -0.26 11.25
C ARG A 64 0.00 0.92 12.05
N GLY A 65 0.61 1.89 11.36
CA GLY A 65 1.26 3.02 12.00
C GLY A 65 2.44 2.57 12.88
N THR A 66 3.34 1.77 12.31
CA THR A 66 4.56 1.33 12.98
C THR A 66 5.48 2.53 13.18
N GLU A 67 5.81 2.85 14.43
CA GLU A 67 6.59 4.03 14.81
C GLU A 67 8.05 3.70 15.02
N ILE A 68 8.34 2.51 15.57
CA ILE A 68 9.68 2.04 15.95
C ILE A 68 9.92 0.58 15.52
N PRO A 69 11.17 0.13 15.34
CA PRO A 69 11.48 -1.23 14.85
C PRO A 69 10.91 -2.37 15.70
N GLU A 70 10.80 -2.18 17.01
CA GLU A 70 10.30 -3.19 17.95
C GLU A 70 8.82 -3.56 17.70
N GLU A 71 8.12 -2.74 16.95
CA GLU A 71 6.71 -2.98 16.59
C GLU A 71 6.52 -3.84 15.35
N TYR A 72 7.61 -4.32 14.73
CA TYR A 72 7.53 -5.18 13.56
C TYR A 72 6.71 -6.44 13.85
N LEU A 73 5.84 -6.77 12.92
CA LEU A 73 5.08 -8.01 12.96
C LEU A 73 5.98 -9.21 12.59
N PRO A 74 5.68 -10.40 13.13
CA PRO A 74 6.48 -11.57 12.85
C PRO A 74 6.33 -12.02 11.39
N SER A 75 7.41 -12.61 10.83
CA SER A 75 7.36 -13.30 9.53
C SER A 75 6.19 -14.30 9.48
N PRO A 76 5.46 -14.44 8.37
CA PRO A 76 5.80 -13.93 7.03
C PRO A 76 5.21 -12.56 6.67
N ILE A 77 4.72 -11.80 7.66
CA ILE A 77 4.13 -10.49 7.41
C ILE A 77 5.21 -9.49 7.04
N LYS A 78 4.97 -8.71 5.99
CA LYS A 78 5.79 -7.56 5.60
C LYS A 78 5.24 -6.33 6.29
N THR A 79 5.95 -5.84 7.32
CA THR A 79 5.56 -4.61 8.01
C THR A 79 5.81 -3.40 7.12
N ILE A 80 4.82 -2.50 7.09
CA ILE A 80 4.91 -1.20 6.43
C ILE A 80 5.11 -0.14 7.50
N VAL A 81 6.06 0.75 7.26
CA VAL A 81 6.35 1.94 8.08
C VAL A 81 5.96 3.15 7.25
N GLY A 82 5.03 3.97 7.73
CA GLY A 82 4.53 5.14 7.02
C GLY A 82 5.32 6.41 7.37
N THR A 83 5.58 7.28 6.38
CA THR A 83 6.26 8.56 6.62
C THR A 83 5.51 9.48 7.58
N GLU A 84 4.20 9.31 7.71
CA GLU A 84 3.38 10.12 8.62
C GLU A 84 3.37 9.61 10.08
N THR A 85 3.83 8.37 10.34
CA THR A 85 3.74 7.76 11.67
C THR A 85 5.09 7.43 12.29
N ILE A 86 6.16 7.35 11.50
CA ILE A 86 7.49 6.98 11.97
C ILE A 86 8.02 7.96 13.03
N ASP A 87 8.58 7.44 14.12
CA ASP A 87 9.20 8.22 15.23
C ASP A 87 10.64 7.76 15.55
N ALA A 88 11.28 7.04 14.62
CA ALA A 88 12.67 6.62 14.73
C ALA A 88 13.45 6.90 13.43
N PRO A 89 14.79 7.00 13.48
CA PRO A 89 15.61 7.12 12.28
C PRO A 89 15.38 5.96 11.31
N PHE A 90 15.31 6.25 10.00
CA PHE A 90 15.08 5.24 8.96
C PHE A 90 16.14 4.13 8.96
N GLU A 91 17.35 4.43 9.40
CA GLU A 91 18.49 3.51 9.47
C GLU A 91 18.35 2.44 10.56
N GLU A 92 17.45 2.62 11.51
CA GLU A 92 17.20 1.66 12.60
C GLU A 92 16.25 0.54 12.17
N PHE A 93 15.51 0.72 11.06
CA PHE A 93 14.59 -0.28 10.54
C PHE A 93 15.32 -1.25 9.60
N GLU A 94 15.28 -2.55 9.90
CA GLU A 94 15.82 -3.60 9.03
C GLU A 94 14.69 -4.42 8.39
N GLY A 95 14.62 -4.42 7.06
CA GLY A 95 13.56 -5.10 6.32
C GLY A 95 12.25 -4.30 6.29
N GLY A 96 11.15 -4.95 5.87
CA GLY A 96 9.86 -4.28 5.69
C GLY A 96 9.87 -3.27 4.55
N TYR A 97 8.82 -2.46 4.47
CA TYR A 97 8.64 -1.48 3.39
C TYR A 97 8.37 -0.09 3.97
N LEU A 98 9.02 0.94 3.40
CA LEU A 98 8.69 2.32 3.72
C LEU A 98 7.56 2.81 2.81
N SER A 99 6.41 3.19 3.40
CA SER A 99 5.35 3.90 2.69
C SER A 99 5.66 5.39 2.65
N ILE A 100 5.81 5.91 1.44
CA ILE A 100 5.97 7.33 1.17
C ILE A 100 4.58 7.89 0.88
N ASP A 101 4.00 8.51 1.88
CA ASP A 101 2.63 8.97 1.85
C ASP A 101 2.57 10.36 1.20
N ILE A 102 1.83 10.45 0.09
CA ILE A 102 1.75 11.67 -0.72
C ILE A 102 0.36 12.26 -0.60
N LYS A 103 0.32 13.55 -0.26
CA LYS A 103 -0.90 14.34 -0.25
C LYS A 103 -0.67 15.64 -1.02
N GLU A 104 -1.58 15.96 -1.96
CA GLU A 104 -1.50 17.16 -2.79
C GLU A 104 -0.13 17.33 -3.50
N GLY A 105 0.45 16.21 -3.93
CA GLY A 105 1.72 16.17 -4.67
C GLY A 105 2.99 16.26 -3.83
N SER A 106 2.87 16.30 -2.51
CA SER A 106 4.01 16.40 -1.58
C SER A 106 4.00 15.26 -0.57
N VAL A 107 5.17 14.84 -0.11
CA VAL A 107 5.32 13.84 0.96
C VAL A 107 4.86 14.44 2.30
N ILE A 108 4.05 13.70 3.04
CA ILE A 108 3.62 14.13 4.38
C ILE A 108 4.48 13.44 5.46
N PRO A 109 4.72 14.14 6.61
CA PRO A 109 4.19 15.46 6.97
C PRO A 109 5.00 16.67 6.45
N ASN A 110 6.21 16.45 5.91
CA ASN A 110 7.21 17.52 5.74
C ASN A 110 7.08 18.34 4.46
N GLY A 111 6.26 17.90 3.48
CA GLY A 111 6.00 18.65 2.25
C GLY A 111 7.08 18.53 1.17
N GLU A 112 7.95 17.52 1.26
CA GLU A 112 9.05 17.29 0.32
C GLU A 112 8.54 16.82 -1.05
N GLU A 113 9.33 17.07 -2.10
CA GLU A 113 9.07 16.52 -3.44
C GLU A 113 9.31 15.00 -3.42
N PRO A 114 8.37 14.18 -3.93
CA PRO A 114 8.42 12.71 -3.76
C PRO A 114 9.68 12.02 -4.29
N ALA A 115 10.20 12.42 -5.46
CA ALA A 115 11.40 11.79 -6.00
C ALA A 115 12.66 12.21 -5.23
N ALA A 116 12.72 13.45 -4.75
CA ALA A 116 13.81 13.93 -3.91
C ALA A 116 13.81 13.22 -2.54
N PHE A 117 12.63 13.05 -1.93
CA PHE A 117 12.50 12.29 -0.69
C PHE A 117 12.91 10.82 -0.89
N LEU A 118 12.37 10.15 -1.92
CA LEU A 118 12.73 8.76 -2.23
C LEU A 118 14.25 8.61 -2.43
N ALA A 119 14.91 9.59 -3.08
CA ALA A 119 16.36 9.58 -3.24
C ALA A 119 17.10 9.66 -1.90
N SER A 120 16.59 10.44 -0.95
CA SER A 120 17.23 10.58 0.37
C SER A 120 17.16 9.33 1.23
N VAL A 121 16.15 8.46 0.98
CA VAL A 121 15.93 7.21 1.74
C VAL A 121 16.26 5.94 0.95
N ALA A 122 16.72 6.05 -0.30
CA ALA A 122 16.95 4.91 -1.19
C ALA A 122 17.94 3.87 -0.64
N ASP A 123 18.93 4.31 0.11
CA ASP A 123 19.99 3.46 0.69
C ASP A 123 19.68 2.96 2.11
N THR A 124 18.51 3.31 2.69
CA THR A 124 18.09 2.81 4.01
C THR A 124 17.85 1.29 3.99
N PRO A 125 17.87 0.58 5.15
CA PRO A 125 17.78 -0.89 5.18
C PRO A 125 16.40 -1.49 4.83
N PHE A 126 15.40 -0.70 4.43
CA PHE A 126 14.11 -1.22 3.96
C PHE A 126 14.28 -2.13 2.74
N GLU A 127 13.46 -3.19 2.66
CA GLU A 127 13.42 -4.10 1.51
C GLU A 127 12.93 -3.40 0.24
N GLY A 128 12.02 -2.44 0.36
CA GLY A 128 11.43 -1.71 -0.74
C GLY A 128 10.59 -0.52 -0.29
N PHE A 129 9.91 0.09 -1.24
CA PHE A 129 9.14 1.30 -1.04
C PHE A 129 7.72 1.17 -1.59
N ILE A 130 6.79 1.87 -0.97
CA ILE A 130 5.42 2.03 -1.44
C ILE A 130 5.19 3.53 -1.66
N ILE A 131 4.78 3.91 -2.85
CA ILE A 131 4.31 5.27 -3.13
C ILE A 131 2.80 5.28 -2.91
N LEU A 132 2.34 5.85 -1.82
CA LEU A 132 0.92 5.89 -1.48
C LEU A 132 0.34 7.30 -1.71
N ASN A 133 -0.33 7.48 -2.85
CA ASN A 133 -1.00 8.74 -3.15
C ASN A 133 -2.36 8.81 -2.45
N ILE A 134 -2.36 9.31 -1.22
CA ILE A 134 -3.55 9.37 -0.35
C ILE A 134 -4.65 10.22 -0.98
N SER A 135 -4.30 11.35 -1.62
CA SER A 135 -5.29 12.22 -2.29
C SER A 135 -6.03 11.51 -3.42
N SER A 136 -5.42 10.48 -4.01
CA SER A 136 -5.98 9.73 -5.13
C SER A 136 -6.69 8.45 -4.70
N VAL A 137 -6.63 8.05 -3.44
CA VAL A 137 -7.30 6.83 -2.94
C VAL A 137 -8.81 6.92 -3.19
N GLY A 138 -9.37 5.95 -3.91
CA GLY A 138 -10.78 5.87 -4.23
C GLY A 138 -11.29 6.87 -5.28
N THR A 139 -10.43 7.73 -5.84
CA THR A 139 -10.82 8.76 -6.83
C THR A 139 -10.78 8.30 -8.28
N GLU A 140 -10.05 7.20 -8.57
CA GLU A 140 -9.81 6.71 -9.95
C GLU A 140 -9.25 7.82 -10.86
N SER A 141 -8.29 8.60 -10.34
CA SER A 141 -7.67 9.72 -11.08
C SER A 141 -6.74 9.27 -12.22
N GLY A 142 -6.32 7.99 -12.20
CA GLY A 142 -5.34 7.44 -13.14
C GLY A 142 -3.89 7.71 -12.72
N ILE A 143 -2.95 7.21 -13.53
CA ILE A 143 -1.52 7.26 -13.27
C ILE A 143 -0.85 8.28 -14.17
N ASP A 144 -0.09 9.22 -13.58
CA ASP A 144 0.81 10.11 -14.31
C ASP A 144 2.10 9.35 -14.67
N ARG A 145 2.28 9.02 -15.95
CA ARG A 145 3.45 8.28 -16.46
C ARG A 145 4.75 9.00 -16.12
N GLY A 146 4.83 10.31 -16.36
CA GLY A 146 6.05 11.07 -16.11
C GLY A 146 6.42 11.10 -14.61
N PHE A 147 5.42 11.09 -13.74
CA PHE A 147 5.62 11.02 -12.30
C PHE A 147 6.22 9.66 -11.88
N VAL A 148 5.62 8.55 -12.31
CA VAL A 148 6.09 7.21 -11.91
C VAL A 148 7.44 6.87 -12.52
N GLU A 149 7.74 7.32 -13.75
CA GLU A 149 9.06 7.16 -14.37
C GLU A 149 10.16 7.90 -13.58
N ARG A 150 9.88 9.11 -13.10
CA ARG A 150 10.84 9.85 -12.24
C ARG A 150 11.11 9.12 -10.93
N LEU A 151 10.09 8.56 -10.29
CA LEU A 151 10.26 7.77 -9.06
C LEU A 151 11.07 6.51 -9.30
N ARG A 152 10.76 5.76 -10.37
CA ARG A 152 11.49 4.52 -10.68
C ARG A 152 12.97 4.76 -10.97
N ALA A 153 13.31 5.90 -11.58
CA ALA A 153 14.69 6.25 -11.88
C ALA A 153 15.59 6.43 -10.63
N VAL A 154 14.98 6.61 -9.46
CA VAL A 154 15.68 6.90 -8.20
C VAL A 154 16.21 5.65 -7.51
N THR A 155 15.49 4.53 -7.57
CA THR A 155 15.83 3.33 -6.80
C THR A 155 15.69 2.07 -7.63
N ALA A 156 16.54 1.05 -7.39
CA ALA A 156 16.40 -0.28 -7.97
C ALA A 156 15.68 -1.27 -7.04
N LYS A 157 15.37 -0.88 -5.82
CA LYS A 157 14.63 -1.72 -4.87
C LYS A 157 13.18 -1.92 -5.32
N PRO A 158 12.49 -2.96 -4.81
CA PRO A 158 11.06 -3.14 -5.03
C PRO A 158 10.28 -1.85 -4.76
N LEU A 159 9.44 -1.47 -5.72
CA LEU A 159 8.68 -0.23 -5.69
C LEU A 159 7.23 -0.50 -6.05
N PHE A 160 6.32 -0.23 -5.12
CA PHE A 160 4.89 -0.41 -5.28
C PHE A 160 4.18 0.93 -5.36
N TYR A 161 3.01 0.94 -6.00
CA TYR A 161 2.19 2.14 -6.13
C TYR A 161 0.78 1.90 -5.59
N GLY A 162 0.26 2.83 -4.80
CA GLY A 162 -1.11 2.85 -4.31
C GLY A 162 -1.79 4.19 -4.47
N GLY A 163 -3.09 4.17 -4.72
CA GLY A 163 -3.93 5.34 -4.90
C GLY A 163 -4.20 5.70 -6.37
N GLY A 164 -5.48 5.76 -6.73
CA GLY A 164 -5.95 6.24 -8.03
C GLY A 164 -5.89 5.27 -9.20
N VAL A 165 -5.38 4.05 -9.05
CA VAL A 165 -5.40 3.01 -10.10
C VAL A 165 -6.85 2.65 -10.45
N ARG A 166 -7.23 2.79 -11.73
CA ARG A 166 -8.62 2.68 -12.21
C ARG A 166 -8.84 1.58 -13.25
N SER A 167 -7.78 1.13 -13.94
CA SER A 167 -7.90 0.24 -15.09
C SER A 167 -6.65 -0.60 -15.32
N GLU A 168 -6.75 -1.62 -16.18
CA GLU A 168 -5.60 -2.38 -16.66
C GLU A 168 -4.57 -1.50 -17.41
N GLU A 169 -5.01 -0.42 -18.06
CA GLU A 169 -4.09 0.51 -18.71
C GLU A 169 -3.19 1.24 -17.69
N ASP A 170 -3.75 1.61 -16.53
CA ASP A 170 -2.94 2.18 -15.44
C ASP A 170 -1.92 1.15 -14.91
N LEU A 171 -2.30 -0.15 -14.85
CA LEU A 171 -1.35 -1.22 -14.49
C LEU A 171 -0.23 -1.36 -15.55
N ARG A 172 -0.55 -1.23 -16.84
CA ARG A 172 0.48 -1.23 -17.90
C ARG A 172 1.43 -0.04 -17.75
N VAL A 173 0.91 1.15 -17.44
CA VAL A 173 1.77 2.33 -17.19
C VAL A 173 2.75 2.07 -16.04
N LEU A 174 2.31 1.45 -14.95
CA LEU A 174 3.18 1.09 -13.83
C LEU A 174 4.21 0.01 -14.22
N ALA A 175 3.77 -1.04 -14.92
CA ALA A 175 4.64 -2.12 -15.38
C ALA A 175 5.71 -1.61 -16.37
N ASP A 176 5.32 -0.78 -17.35
CA ASP A 176 6.22 -0.15 -18.31
C ASP A 176 7.25 0.76 -17.61
N ALA A 177 6.83 1.45 -16.55
CA ALA A 177 7.72 2.27 -15.73
C ALA A 177 8.64 1.42 -14.83
N GLY A 178 8.40 0.10 -14.72
CA GLY A 178 9.22 -0.83 -13.93
C GLY A 178 8.82 -0.93 -12.46
N PHE A 179 7.57 -0.61 -12.11
CA PHE A 179 7.06 -0.87 -10.77
C PHE A 179 6.82 -2.37 -10.57
N ASP A 180 7.10 -2.85 -9.37
CA ASP A 180 7.01 -4.27 -9.00
C ASP A 180 5.60 -4.68 -8.57
N GLY A 181 4.72 -3.72 -8.27
CA GLY A 181 3.33 -4.01 -7.91
C GLY A 181 2.46 -2.77 -7.74
N ALA A 182 1.15 -3.03 -7.60
CA ALA A 182 0.15 -2.01 -7.36
C ALA A 182 -0.83 -2.41 -6.24
N ILE A 183 -1.18 -1.45 -5.38
CA ILE A 183 -2.23 -1.61 -4.37
C ILE A 183 -3.53 -1.11 -4.98
N ILE A 184 -4.47 -2.04 -5.20
CA ILE A 184 -5.75 -1.78 -5.86
C ILE A 184 -6.93 -2.30 -5.03
N SER A 185 -8.02 -1.54 -5.04
CA SER A 185 -9.25 -1.93 -4.37
C SER A 185 -10.48 -1.57 -5.23
N THR A 186 -10.84 -0.29 -5.31
CA THR A 186 -12.07 0.20 -5.96
C THR A 186 -12.24 -0.31 -7.40
N ALA A 187 -11.18 -0.31 -8.20
CA ALA A 187 -11.22 -0.74 -9.59
C ALA A 187 -11.58 -2.24 -9.74
N VAL A 188 -11.10 -3.08 -8.81
CA VAL A 188 -11.45 -4.51 -8.78
C VAL A 188 -12.91 -4.69 -8.37
N HIS A 189 -13.36 -4.01 -7.32
CA HIS A 189 -14.76 -4.10 -6.87
C HIS A 189 -15.77 -3.60 -7.92
N LYS A 190 -15.37 -2.64 -8.76
CA LYS A 190 -16.17 -2.16 -9.91
C LYS A 190 -16.08 -3.06 -11.15
N GLY A 191 -15.17 -4.05 -11.15
CA GLY A 191 -14.94 -4.92 -12.31
C GLY A 191 -14.14 -4.26 -13.43
N ALA A 192 -13.53 -3.09 -13.21
CA ALA A 192 -12.65 -2.43 -14.18
C ALA A 192 -11.28 -3.13 -14.28
N ILE A 193 -10.88 -3.83 -13.21
CA ILE A 193 -9.77 -4.75 -13.19
C ILE A 193 -10.32 -6.12 -12.78
N PRO A 194 -10.07 -7.19 -13.55
CA PRO A 194 -10.57 -8.53 -13.24
C PRO A 194 -10.05 -9.05 -11.89
N ALA A 195 -10.93 -9.69 -11.11
CA ALA A 195 -10.53 -10.31 -9.84
C ALA A 195 -9.51 -11.44 -10.03
N SER A 196 -9.45 -12.09 -11.20
CA SER A 196 -8.43 -13.08 -11.52
C SER A 196 -7.01 -12.55 -11.39
N LEU A 197 -6.76 -11.28 -11.74
CA LEU A 197 -5.42 -10.68 -11.63
C LEU A 197 -4.93 -10.61 -10.17
N ILE A 198 -5.82 -10.31 -9.22
CA ILE A 198 -5.42 -10.33 -7.79
C ILE A 198 -5.28 -11.76 -7.24
N GLN A 199 -6.00 -12.74 -7.81
CA GLN A 199 -5.89 -14.14 -7.44
C GLN A 199 -4.61 -14.77 -7.99
N GLU A 200 -4.22 -14.43 -9.20
CA GLU A 200 -2.96 -14.82 -9.83
C GLU A 200 -1.78 -14.05 -9.23
N GLY A 201 -2.01 -12.78 -8.86
CA GLY A 201 -1.01 -11.87 -8.29
C GLY A 201 0.02 -11.42 -9.31
N GLU A 202 -0.32 -11.47 -10.60
CA GLU A 202 0.56 -11.10 -11.71
C GLU A 202 -0.22 -10.29 -12.74
N PHE A 203 0.46 -9.32 -13.34
CA PHE A 203 -0.03 -8.55 -14.46
C PHE A 203 1.06 -8.51 -15.53
N CYS A 204 0.80 -9.12 -16.68
CA CYS A 204 1.69 -9.21 -17.84
C CYS A 204 1.13 -8.42 -19.01
#